data_a0646a99e2184de338b783f5ed8aeaf6
#
_entry.id   a0646a99e2184de338b783f5ed8aeaf6
#
_cell.length_a   1.000
_cell.length_b   1.000
_cell.length_c   1.000
_cell.angle_alpha   90.00
_cell.angle_beta   90.00
_cell.angle_gamma   90.00
#
_symmetry.space_group_name_H-M   'P 1'
#
loop_
_entity.id
_entity.type
_entity.pdbx_description
1 polymer ?
#
loop_
_entity_poly.entity_id
_entity_poly.type
_entity_poly.pdbx_seq_one_letter_code
_entity_poly.pdbx_strand_id
1 'polypeptide(L)'
;MSRELFEKIDTTIRRERLYAELDLMREDVMKRFGIGRHHLNDLLNSYADGLSFPQYINSIRLERARDLMISCPELTIADVARRVGFTAPNLREQFKRMYGVTPQEFKAKQ
;
A
#
# COMPACT_ATOMS: atom_id res chain seq x y z
N MET A 1 0.83 -13.05 19.94
CA MET A 1 -0.48 -12.43 20.06
C MET A 1 -0.87 -11.73 18.78
N SER A 2 -2.08 -11.19 18.75
CA SER A 2 -2.61 -10.60 17.52
C SER A 2 -1.74 -9.47 16.96
N ARG A 3 -1.23 -8.58 17.83
CA ARG A 3 -0.37 -7.50 17.38
C ARG A 3 0.90 -8.00 16.70
N GLU A 4 1.53 -9.02 17.28
CA GLU A 4 2.74 -9.60 16.71
C GLU A 4 2.48 -10.21 15.34
N LEU A 5 1.35 -10.87 15.17
CA LEU A 5 0.96 -11.43 13.88
C LEU A 5 0.72 -10.33 12.86
N PHE A 6 0.00 -9.26 13.24
CA PHE A 6 -0.21 -8.14 12.33
C PHE A 6 1.12 -7.50 11.92
N GLU A 7 2.01 -7.27 12.87
CA GLU A 7 3.34 -6.70 12.58
C GLU A 7 4.14 -7.58 11.64
N LYS A 8 4.04 -8.90 11.80
CA LYS A 8 4.71 -9.83 10.90
C LYS A 8 4.13 -9.75 9.49
N ILE A 9 2.82 -9.68 9.37
CA ILE A 9 2.15 -9.51 8.07
C ILE A 9 2.58 -8.19 7.42
N ASP A 10 2.49 -7.10 8.17
CA ASP A 10 2.83 -5.77 7.68
C ASP A 10 4.28 -5.70 7.22
N THR A 11 5.19 -6.21 8.04
CA THR A 11 6.62 -6.24 7.72
C THR A 11 6.90 -7.05 6.46
N THR A 12 6.24 -8.21 6.33
CA THR A 12 6.43 -9.08 5.17
C THR A 12 5.95 -8.40 3.89
N ILE A 13 4.77 -7.77 3.94
CA ILE A 13 4.20 -7.06 2.78
C ILE A 13 5.15 -5.95 2.33
N ARG A 14 5.72 -5.20 3.28
CA ARG A 14 6.62 -4.10 2.96
C ARG A 14 7.99 -4.58 2.49
N ARG A 15 8.60 -5.50 3.21
CA ARG A 15 9.95 -5.98 2.91
C ARG A 15 10.01 -6.73 1.59
N GLU A 16 9.06 -7.61 1.34
CA GLU A 16 9.03 -8.40 0.12
C GLU A 16 8.32 -7.70 -1.03
N ARG A 17 7.87 -6.46 -0.79
CA ARG A 17 7.19 -5.65 -1.80
C ARG A 17 5.96 -6.33 -2.38
N LEU A 18 5.22 -7.05 -1.56
CA LEU A 18 3.99 -7.71 -2.02
C LEU A 18 2.97 -6.68 -2.50
N TYR A 19 2.97 -5.49 -1.89
CA TYR A 19 2.08 -4.40 -2.30
C TYR A 19 2.28 -4.00 -3.77
N ALA A 20 3.46 -4.26 -4.35
CA ALA A 20 3.77 -3.87 -5.73
C ALA A 20 3.08 -4.76 -6.77
N GLU A 21 2.50 -5.86 -6.37
CA GLU A 21 1.73 -6.71 -7.27
C GLU A 21 0.34 -6.12 -7.44
N LEU A 22 -0.02 -5.81 -8.70
CA LEU A 22 -1.31 -5.17 -9.01
C LEU A 22 -2.50 -6.03 -8.60
N ASP A 23 -2.35 -7.33 -8.66
CA ASP A 23 -3.41 -8.29 -8.38
C ASP A 23 -3.31 -8.94 -6.99
N LEU A 24 -2.57 -8.32 -6.07
CA LEU A 24 -2.47 -8.86 -4.72
C LEU A 24 -3.85 -8.89 -4.06
N MET A 25 -4.24 -10.06 -3.58
CA MET A 25 -5.53 -10.28 -2.93
C MET A 25 -5.34 -10.77 -1.51
N ARG A 26 -6.38 -10.56 -0.68
CA ARG A 26 -6.32 -11.02 0.72
C ARG A 26 -6.05 -12.51 0.83
N GLU A 27 -6.53 -13.30 -0.15
CA GLU A 27 -6.32 -14.75 -0.16
C GLU A 27 -4.83 -15.10 -0.18
N ASP A 28 -4.01 -14.29 -0.85
CA ASP A 28 -2.56 -14.52 -0.88
C ASP A 28 -1.97 -14.41 0.51
N VAL A 29 -2.38 -13.40 1.27
CA VAL A 29 -1.93 -13.19 2.64
C VAL A 29 -2.48 -14.26 3.57
N MET A 30 -3.76 -14.57 3.42
CA MET A 30 -4.40 -15.61 4.22
C MET A 30 -3.67 -16.95 4.07
N LYS A 31 -3.36 -17.31 2.84
CA LYS A 31 -2.65 -18.55 2.54
C LYS A 31 -1.23 -18.53 3.11
N ARG A 32 -0.53 -17.43 2.92
CA ARG A 32 0.85 -17.27 3.37
C ARG A 32 0.99 -17.42 4.89
N PHE A 33 0.03 -16.87 5.64
CA PHE A 33 0.10 -16.83 7.09
C PHE A 33 -0.80 -17.87 7.76
N GLY A 34 -1.53 -18.66 6.97
CA GLY A 34 -2.37 -19.72 7.50
C GLY A 34 -3.51 -19.20 8.35
N ILE A 35 -4.12 -18.08 7.98
CA ILE A 35 -5.22 -17.48 8.74
C ILE A 35 -6.48 -17.39 7.87
N GLY A 36 -7.62 -17.37 8.54
CA GLY A 36 -8.90 -17.22 7.87
C GLY A 36 -9.28 -15.76 7.64
N ARG A 37 -10.35 -15.57 6.89
CA ARG A 37 -10.85 -14.25 6.52
C ARG A 37 -11.23 -13.41 7.73
N HIS A 38 -11.94 -14.01 8.69
CA HIS A 38 -12.36 -13.28 9.89
C HIS A 38 -11.16 -12.84 10.71
N HIS A 39 -10.16 -13.70 10.83
CA HIS A 39 -8.95 -13.37 11.56
C HIS A 39 -8.23 -12.18 10.93
N LEU A 40 -8.10 -12.18 9.60
CA LEU A 40 -7.47 -11.07 8.90
C LEU A 40 -8.28 -9.77 9.09
N ASN A 41 -9.61 -9.85 8.98
CA ASN A 41 -10.46 -8.68 9.19
C ASN A 41 -10.31 -8.13 10.61
N ASP A 42 -10.25 -9.00 11.61
CA ASP A 42 -10.05 -8.59 13.00
C ASP A 42 -8.72 -7.87 13.19
N LEU A 43 -7.66 -8.37 12.55
CA LEU A 43 -6.35 -7.72 12.61
C LEU A 43 -6.38 -6.33 11.98
N LEU A 44 -7.03 -6.21 10.83
CA LEU A 44 -7.15 -4.91 10.15
C LEU A 44 -7.98 -3.93 10.98
N ASN A 45 -9.07 -4.40 11.60
CA ASN A 45 -9.88 -3.55 12.46
C ASN A 45 -9.08 -3.06 13.65
N SER A 46 -8.28 -3.90 14.26
CA SER A 46 -7.56 -3.56 15.48
C SER A 46 -6.30 -2.74 15.24
N TYR A 47 -5.59 -2.99 14.12
CA TYR A 47 -4.25 -2.45 13.93
C TYR A 47 -4.07 -1.65 12.64
N ALA A 48 -5.08 -1.57 11.78
CA ALA A 48 -5.03 -0.83 10.52
C ALA A 48 -6.24 0.09 10.37
N ASP A 49 -6.66 0.71 11.46
CA ASP A 49 -7.72 1.72 11.50
C ASP A 49 -9.05 1.28 10.87
N GLY A 50 -9.33 -0.02 10.88
CA GLY A 50 -10.56 -0.55 10.33
C GLY A 50 -10.60 -0.57 8.81
N LEU A 51 -9.47 -0.39 8.14
CA LEU A 51 -9.42 -0.41 6.69
C LEU A 51 -9.71 -1.81 6.15
N SER A 52 -10.35 -1.88 5.00
CA SER A 52 -10.45 -3.14 4.27
C SER A 52 -9.06 -3.55 3.77
N PHE A 53 -8.90 -4.80 3.35
CA PHE A 53 -7.61 -5.24 2.83
C PHE A 53 -7.15 -4.39 1.63
N PRO A 54 -7.99 -4.14 0.60
CA PRO A 54 -7.56 -3.28 -0.50
C PRO A 54 -7.17 -1.86 -0.05
N GLN A 55 -7.93 -1.28 0.88
CA GLN A 55 -7.60 0.05 1.41
C GLN A 55 -6.28 0.04 2.16
N TYR A 56 -6.04 -0.99 2.95
CA TYR A 56 -4.80 -1.16 3.68
C TYR A 56 -3.61 -1.26 2.73
N ILE A 57 -3.70 -2.11 1.70
CA ILE A 57 -2.64 -2.24 0.70
C ILE A 57 -2.43 -0.92 -0.04
N ASN A 58 -3.51 -0.24 -0.43
CA ASN A 58 -3.39 1.06 -1.11
C ASN A 58 -2.71 2.10 -0.22
N SER A 59 -2.94 2.07 1.09
CA SER A 59 -2.27 3.00 2.00
C SER A 59 -0.75 2.78 1.99
N ILE A 60 -0.30 1.53 1.94
CA ILE A 60 1.12 1.20 1.85
C ILE A 60 1.69 1.67 0.50
N ARG A 61 0.97 1.39 -0.59
CA ARG A 61 1.38 1.83 -1.93
C ARG A 61 1.56 3.33 -2.00
N LEU A 62 0.64 4.08 -1.40
CA LEU A 62 0.68 5.55 -1.39
C LEU A 62 1.86 6.08 -0.58
N GLU A 63 2.13 5.50 0.58
CA GLU A 63 3.30 5.85 1.37
C GLU A 63 4.59 5.63 0.58
N ARG A 64 4.70 4.49 -0.09
CA ARG A 64 5.89 4.18 -0.90
C ARG A 64 6.01 5.09 -2.10
N ALA A 65 4.89 5.42 -2.75
CA ALA A 65 4.89 6.37 -3.87
C ALA A 65 5.43 7.73 -3.43
N ARG A 66 4.95 8.22 -2.31
CA ARG A 66 5.41 9.49 -1.74
C ARG A 66 6.90 9.45 -1.45
N ASP A 67 7.37 8.38 -0.80
CA ASP A 67 8.80 8.23 -0.48
C ASP A 67 9.66 8.22 -1.75
N LEU A 68 9.21 7.51 -2.79
CA LEU A 68 9.95 7.47 -4.06
C LEU A 68 10.02 8.83 -4.74
N MET A 69 8.93 9.59 -4.70
CA MET A 69 8.93 10.92 -5.31
C MET A 69 9.89 11.88 -4.62
N ILE A 70 10.11 11.69 -3.31
CA ILE A 70 11.06 12.50 -2.55
C ILE A 70 12.50 12.03 -2.80
N SER A 71 12.74 10.71 -2.71
CA SER A 71 14.09 10.16 -2.78
C SER A 71 14.60 9.94 -4.19
N CYS A 72 13.72 9.79 -5.17
CA CYS A 72 14.08 9.51 -6.56
C CYS A 72 13.35 10.49 -7.49
N PRO A 73 13.70 11.79 -7.46
CA PRO A 73 12.96 12.79 -8.23
C PRO A 73 13.07 12.61 -9.75
N GLU A 74 14.03 11.82 -10.22
CA GLU A 74 14.17 11.54 -11.64
C GLU A 74 13.10 10.59 -12.19
N LEU A 75 12.40 9.86 -11.32
CA LEU A 75 11.34 8.94 -11.77
C LEU A 75 10.12 9.71 -12.25
N THR A 76 9.55 9.25 -13.36
CA THR A 76 8.26 9.79 -13.82
C THR A 76 7.13 9.28 -12.92
N ILE A 77 5.98 9.93 -12.97
CA ILE A 77 4.82 9.47 -12.21
C ILE A 77 4.42 8.06 -12.66
N ALA A 78 4.52 7.76 -13.95
CA ALA A 78 4.24 6.42 -14.46
C ALA A 78 5.21 5.39 -13.88
N ASP A 79 6.49 5.74 -13.74
CA ASP A 79 7.49 4.86 -13.13
C ASP A 79 7.16 4.59 -11.66
N VAL A 80 6.81 5.64 -10.93
CA VAL A 80 6.45 5.51 -9.52
C VAL A 80 5.23 4.59 -9.38
N ALA A 81 4.19 4.82 -10.18
CA ALA A 81 2.98 4.00 -10.14
C ALA A 81 3.31 2.53 -10.34
N ARG A 82 4.08 2.22 -11.36
CA ARG A 82 4.46 0.85 -11.69
C ARG A 82 5.22 0.19 -10.55
N ARG A 83 6.12 0.90 -9.91
CA ARG A 83 6.93 0.36 -8.82
C ARG A 83 6.15 0.06 -7.56
N VAL A 84 5.04 0.77 -7.33
CA VAL A 84 4.26 0.59 -6.10
C VAL A 84 2.97 -0.21 -6.33
N GLY A 85 2.71 -0.67 -7.56
CA GLY A 85 1.56 -1.54 -7.81
C GLY A 85 0.28 -0.80 -8.22
N PHE A 86 0.40 0.42 -8.75
CA PHE A 86 -0.72 1.17 -9.29
C PHE A 86 -0.57 1.33 -10.80
N THR A 87 -1.69 1.55 -11.47
CA THR A 87 -1.66 2.21 -12.79
C THR A 87 -1.49 3.70 -12.54
N ALA A 88 -0.99 4.45 -13.53
CA ALA A 88 -0.80 5.88 -13.36
C ALA A 88 -2.11 6.63 -13.05
N PRO A 89 -3.23 6.35 -13.75
CA PRO A 89 -4.50 6.99 -13.40
C PRO A 89 -4.96 6.67 -11.99
N ASN A 90 -4.79 5.43 -11.54
CA ASN A 90 -5.21 5.02 -10.21
C ASN A 90 -4.35 5.67 -9.13
N LEU A 91 -3.03 5.77 -9.35
CA LEU A 91 -2.16 6.49 -8.43
C LEU A 91 -2.62 7.94 -8.28
N ARG A 92 -2.91 8.60 -9.40
CA ARG A 92 -3.34 10.00 -9.38
C ARG A 92 -4.60 10.18 -8.54
N GLU A 93 -5.59 9.32 -8.75
CA GLU A 93 -6.86 9.40 -8.03
C GLU A 93 -6.67 9.12 -6.54
N GLN A 94 -6.00 8.02 -6.19
CA GLN A 94 -5.82 7.61 -4.81
C GLN A 94 -4.93 8.59 -4.05
N PHE A 95 -3.87 9.09 -4.69
CA PHE A 95 -2.94 10.02 -4.07
C PHE A 95 -3.65 11.34 -3.74
N LYS A 96 -4.43 11.87 -4.67
CA LYS A 96 -5.17 13.11 -4.42
C LYS A 96 -6.20 12.92 -3.31
N ARG A 97 -6.85 11.77 -3.28
CA ARG A 97 -7.83 11.47 -2.22
C ARG A 97 -7.18 11.46 -0.85
N MET A 98 -5.99 10.89 -0.74
CA MET A 98 -5.30 10.76 0.55
C MET A 98 -4.57 12.03 0.97
N TYR A 99 -3.88 12.68 0.04
CA TYR A 99 -2.98 13.80 0.37
C TYR A 99 -3.51 15.17 -0.05
N GLY A 100 -4.63 15.24 -0.76
CA GLY A 100 -5.25 16.49 -1.16
C GLY A 100 -4.63 17.14 -2.39
N VAL A 101 -3.55 16.60 -2.93
CA VAL A 101 -2.89 17.11 -4.13
C VAL A 101 -2.59 15.94 -5.06
N THR A 102 -2.41 16.23 -6.35
CA THR A 102 -2.03 15.19 -7.32
C THR A 102 -0.54 14.85 -7.16
N PRO A 103 -0.10 13.69 -7.65
CA PRO A 103 1.33 13.36 -7.64
C PRO A 103 2.17 14.42 -8.36
N GLN A 104 1.68 14.96 -9.47
CA GLN A 104 2.38 16.00 -10.21
C GLN A 104 2.56 17.26 -9.36
N GLU A 105 1.49 17.69 -8.68
CA GLU A 105 1.54 18.85 -7.80
C GLU A 105 2.50 18.62 -6.64
N PHE A 106 2.45 17.44 -6.04
CA PHE A 106 3.34 17.08 -4.95
C PHE A 106 4.79 17.13 -5.40
N LYS A 107 5.08 16.54 -6.55
CA LYS A 107 6.43 16.48 -7.09
C LYS A 107 6.95 17.87 -7.43
N ALA A 108 6.11 18.74 -7.94
CA ALA A 108 6.49 20.10 -8.30
C ALA A 108 6.90 20.94 -7.10
N LYS A 109 6.45 20.58 -5.90
CA LYS A 109 6.77 21.30 -4.67
C LYS A 109 8.01 20.78 -3.94
N GLN A 110 8.64 19.75 -4.48
CA GLN A 110 9.84 19.17 -3.84
C GLN A 110 11.15 19.90 -4.23
#